data_26b3c1a64bdcf38367f6183e4b8ccd8d
#
_entry.id   26b3c1a64bdcf38367f6183e4b8ccd8d
#
_cell.length_a   1.000
_cell.length_b   1.000
_cell.length_c   1.000
_cell.angle_alpha   90.00
_cell.angle_beta   90.00
_cell.angle_gamma   90.00
#
_symmetry.space_group_name_H-M   'P 1'
#
loop_
_entity.id
_entity.type
_entity.pdbx_description
1 polymer ?
#
loop_
_entity_poly.entity_id
_entity_poly.type
_entity_poly.pdbx_seq_one_letter_code
_entity_poly.pdbx_strand_id
1 'polypeptide(L)'
;MANPKYKCILIKLSGEALAGERGVGIDIQTVQTIAKEIQEVHSLGIEIALVIGGGNLWRGEPAAEAGMDRVQADYTGMLGTVMNALVMADSLQQVGVDTRVQTAIAMQQVAEPYVRGRALRHLEKGRIVIFGAGIGSPYFSTDTTAALRAAEIEADAILMAKNGVDGVYNADPKKDKTAVKFEELTHRDVINKGLRIMDSTASTLSMDNDIDLVVFNMNQSGNIKRVVFGENIGTTVSNNIEEKE
;
A
#
# COMPACT_ATOMS: atom_id res chain seq x y z
N MET A 1 18.57 9.61 -19.18
CA MET A 1 18.06 8.93 -17.95
C MET A 1 17.01 7.96 -18.40
N ALA A 2 16.93 6.76 -17.80
CA ALA A 2 15.85 5.81 -18.12
C ALA A 2 14.49 6.44 -17.73
N ASN A 3 13.47 6.19 -18.55
CA ASN A 3 12.11 6.63 -18.19
C ASN A 3 11.53 5.71 -17.11
N PRO A 4 10.74 6.22 -16.15
CA PRO A 4 9.99 5.39 -15.23
C PRO A 4 9.09 4.39 -15.98
N LYS A 5 8.96 3.17 -15.45
CA LYS A 5 8.06 2.13 -15.98
C LYS A 5 6.59 2.51 -15.76
N TYR A 6 6.29 3.14 -14.63
CA TYR A 6 4.94 3.49 -14.20
C TYR A 6 4.74 5.01 -14.17
N LYS A 7 3.54 5.48 -14.51
CA LYS A 7 3.12 6.89 -14.48
C LYS A 7 2.29 7.21 -13.24
N CYS A 8 1.40 6.31 -12.88
CA CYS A 8 0.53 6.42 -11.70
C CYS A 8 0.70 5.17 -10.84
N ILE A 9 1.04 5.34 -9.57
CA ILE A 9 1.25 4.23 -8.63
C ILE A 9 0.43 4.43 -7.36
N LEU A 10 -0.01 3.32 -6.79
CA LEU A 10 -0.52 3.28 -5.44
C LEU A 10 0.49 2.56 -4.55
N ILE A 11 1.02 3.25 -3.53
CA ILE A 11 1.91 2.63 -2.55
C ILE A 11 1.09 2.18 -1.35
N LYS A 12 1.10 0.89 -1.07
CA LYS A 12 0.46 0.30 0.10
C LYS A 12 1.50 0.07 1.19
N LEU A 13 1.32 0.76 2.32
CA LEU A 13 2.14 0.61 3.53
C LEU A 13 1.37 -0.15 4.62
N SER A 14 2.04 -1.05 5.33
CA SER A 14 1.47 -1.57 6.58
C SER A 14 1.56 -0.49 7.66
N GLY A 15 0.60 -0.43 8.59
CA GLY A 15 0.70 0.48 9.73
C GLY A 15 1.98 0.26 10.54
N GLU A 16 2.41 -0.99 10.67
CA GLU A 16 3.65 -1.38 11.38
C GLU A 16 4.90 -0.72 10.79
N ALA A 17 4.88 -0.40 9.49
CA ALA A 17 5.97 0.34 8.86
C ALA A 17 6.16 1.74 9.45
N LEU A 18 5.13 2.32 10.06
CA LEU A 18 5.17 3.63 10.69
C LEU A 18 5.55 3.57 12.17
N ALA A 19 5.63 2.39 12.75
CA ALA A 19 5.90 2.19 14.18
C ALA A 19 7.40 2.21 14.55
N GLY A 20 8.28 2.19 13.55
CA GLY A 20 9.73 2.09 13.77
C GLY A 20 10.10 0.84 14.57
N GLU A 21 11.19 0.92 15.33
CA GLU A 21 11.68 -0.20 16.15
C GLU A 21 10.73 -0.58 17.30
N ARG A 22 9.83 0.33 17.70
CA ARG A 22 8.87 0.07 18.79
C ARG A 22 7.81 -0.96 18.42
N GLY A 23 7.53 -1.14 17.12
CA GLY A 23 6.53 -2.07 16.61
C GLY A 23 5.07 -1.68 16.88
N VAL A 24 4.81 -0.61 17.66
CA VAL A 24 3.48 -0.08 17.99
C VAL A 24 3.50 1.45 18.00
N GLY A 25 2.34 2.06 17.76
CA GLY A 25 2.21 3.51 17.69
C GLY A 25 2.72 4.09 16.39
N ILE A 26 3.10 5.36 16.41
CA ILE A 26 3.65 6.09 15.26
C ILE A 26 5.00 6.66 15.68
N ASP A 27 6.05 6.32 14.93
CA ASP A 27 7.38 6.90 15.07
C ASP A 27 7.58 7.99 14.02
N ILE A 28 7.65 9.24 14.47
CA ILE A 28 7.71 10.41 13.58
C ILE A 28 8.97 10.40 12.72
N GLN A 29 10.11 9.95 13.24
CA GLN A 29 11.36 9.91 12.47
C GLN A 29 11.28 8.89 11.34
N THR A 30 10.69 7.73 11.61
CA THR A 30 10.41 6.70 10.59
C THR A 30 9.48 7.23 9.52
N VAL A 31 8.38 7.91 9.89
CA VAL A 31 7.44 8.50 8.91
C VAL A 31 8.13 9.57 8.06
N GLN A 32 8.95 10.44 8.65
CA GLN A 32 9.71 11.44 7.90
C GLN A 32 10.71 10.83 6.92
N THR A 33 11.33 9.70 7.29
CA THR A 33 12.23 8.97 6.38
C THR A 33 11.47 8.42 5.18
N ILE A 34 10.31 7.78 5.41
CA ILE A 34 9.44 7.26 4.35
C ILE A 34 8.94 8.43 3.46
N ALA A 35 8.54 9.56 4.06
CA ALA A 35 8.07 10.73 3.32
C ALA A 35 9.14 11.28 2.37
N LYS A 36 10.41 11.30 2.76
CA LYS A 36 11.52 11.71 1.89
C LYS A 36 11.71 10.76 0.70
N GLU A 37 11.65 9.46 0.91
CA GLU A 37 11.74 8.50 -0.20
C GLU A 37 10.57 8.64 -1.19
N ILE A 38 9.36 8.85 -0.67
CA ILE A 38 8.18 9.11 -1.51
C ILE A 38 8.35 10.43 -2.27
N GLN A 39 8.86 11.48 -1.63
CA GLN A 39 9.12 12.78 -2.26
C GLN A 39 10.14 12.66 -3.40
N GLU A 40 11.20 11.87 -3.24
CA GLU A 40 12.17 11.62 -4.30
C GLU A 40 11.53 11.02 -5.56
N VAL A 41 10.61 10.05 -5.37
CA VAL A 41 9.87 9.42 -6.47
C VAL A 41 8.87 10.39 -7.08
N HIS A 42 8.13 11.15 -6.26
CA HIS A 42 7.20 12.17 -6.71
C HIS A 42 7.88 13.25 -7.56
N SER A 43 9.12 13.63 -7.22
CA SER A 43 9.91 14.63 -7.98
C SER A 43 10.24 14.18 -9.41
N LEU A 44 10.08 12.92 -9.75
CA LEU A 44 10.22 12.37 -11.10
C LEU A 44 8.98 12.59 -11.97
N GLY A 45 7.93 13.22 -11.44
CA GLY A 45 6.68 13.49 -12.14
C GLY A 45 5.69 12.31 -12.13
N ILE A 46 5.86 11.39 -11.19
CA ILE A 46 4.96 10.23 -11.02
C ILE A 46 3.78 10.63 -10.15
N GLU A 47 2.58 10.26 -10.57
CA GLU A 47 1.36 10.38 -9.78
C GLU A 47 1.36 9.32 -8.67
N ILE A 48 1.21 9.75 -7.42
CA ILE A 48 1.31 8.85 -6.26
C ILE A 48 0.06 8.93 -5.41
N ALA A 49 -0.54 7.78 -5.15
CA ALA A 49 -1.54 7.59 -4.10
C ALA A 49 -0.98 6.67 -2.99
N LEU A 50 -1.45 6.86 -1.77
CA LEU A 50 -1.07 6.05 -0.62
C LEU A 50 -2.29 5.41 0.03
N VAL A 51 -2.13 4.16 0.46
CA VAL A 51 -3.01 3.47 1.40
C VAL A 51 -2.17 2.94 2.55
N ILE A 52 -2.53 3.31 3.79
CA ILE A 52 -1.76 2.96 4.98
C ILE A 52 -2.64 2.17 5.93
N GLY A 53 -2.20 0.99 6.35
CA GLY A 53 -2.91 0.18 7.32
C GLY A 53 -2.93 0.79 8.73
N GLY A 54 -3.81 0.31 9.60
CA GLY A 54 -3.96 0.76 10.99
C GLY A 54 -3.34 -0.17 12.03
N GLY A 55 -2.66 -1.26 11.61
CA GLY A 55 -2.21 -2.35 12.50
C GLY A 55 -1.20 -1.98 13.57
N ASN A 56 -0.53 -0.84 13.47
CA ASN A 56 0.33 -0.27 14.51
C ASN A 56 -0.45 0.36 15.67
N LEU A 57 -1.70 0.74 15.45
CA LEU A 57 -2.57 1.39 16.45
C LEU A 57 -3.67 0.44 16.93
N TRP A 58 -4.26 -0.34 16.03
CA TRP A 58 -5.38 -1.22 16.33
C TRP A 58 -5.47 -2.38 15.36
N ARG A 59 -5.76 -3.58 15.90
CA ARG A 59 -6.05 -4.79 15.10
C ARG A 59 -7.44 -5.29 15.43
N GLY A 60 -8.34 -5.23 14.45
CA GLY A 60 -9.75 -5.58 14.61
C GLY A 60 -9.97 -7.06 14.91
N GLU A 61 -9.25 -7.96 14.24
CA GLU A 61 -9.42 -9.40 14.39
C GLU A 61 -9.09 -9.90 15.81
N PRO A 62 -7.93 -9.60 16.42
CA PRO A 62 -7.67 -9.95 17.82
C PRO A 62 -8.64 -9.32 18.82
N ALA A 63 -9.14 -8.12 18.53
CA ALA A 63 -10.14 -7.48 19.40
C ALA A 63 -11.50 -8.19 19.34
N ALA A 64 -11.91 -8.65 18.14
CA ALA A 64 -13.12 -9.45 17.99
C ALA A 64 -12.99 -10.83 18.65
N GLU A 65 -11.84 -11.48 18.54
CA GLU A 65 -11.53 -12.72 19.26
C GLU A 65 -11.59 -12.55 20.78
N ALA A 66 -11.23 -11.37 21.28
CA ALA A 66 -11.35 -11.01 22.70
C ALA A 66 -12.79 -10.62 23.12
N GLY A 67 -13.80 -10.74 22.23
CA GLY A 67 -15.21 -10.53 22.52
C GLY A 67 -15.76 -9.16 22.12
N MET A 68 -14.99 -8.31 21.45
CA MET A 68 -15.52 -7.07 20.88
C MET A 68 -16.37 -7.38 19.64
N ASP A 69 -17.44 -6.61 19.44
CA ASP A 69 -18.20 -6.70 18.19
C ASP A 69 -17.29 -6.44 16.99
N ARG A 70 -17.33 -7.32 15.98
CA ARG A 70 -16.44 -7.27 14.81
C ARG A 70 -16.58 -5.97 14.03
N VAL A 71 -17.80 -5.48 13.88
CA VAL A 71 -18.07 -4.24 13.15
C VAL A 71 -17.43 -3.04 13.85
N GLN A 72 -17.57 -2.98 15.20
CA GLN A 72 -16.94 -1.91 16.00
C GLN A 72 -15.42 -2.01 15.99
N ALA A 73 -14.87 -3.23 16.05
CA ALA A 73 -13.44 -3.46 15.98
C ALA A 73 -12.84 -3.00 14.63
N ASP A 74 -13.53 -3.26 13.52
CA ASP A 74 -13.11 -2.85 12.18
C ASP A 74 -13.22 -1.32 12.01
N TYR A 75 -14.30 -0.67 12.48
CA TYR A 75 -14.38 0.80 12.48
C TYR A 75 -13.26 1.45 13.29
N THR A 76 -12.92 0.88 14.44
CA THR A 76 -11.78 1.37 15.24
C THR A 76 -10.47 1.27 14.44
N GLY A 77 -10.25 0.16 13.72
CA GLY A 77 -9.12 -0.01 12.82
C GLY A 77 -9.10 1.00 11.67
N MET A 78 -10.27 1.31 11.09
CA MET A 78 -10.39 2.33 10.04
C MET A 78 -9.98 3.72 10.56
N LEU A 79 -10.36 4.10 11.80
CA LEU A 79 -9.90 5.35 12.41
C LEU A 79 -8.38 5.36 12.61
N GLY A 80 -7.78 4.23 12.95
CA GLY A 80 -6.32 4.08 13.00
C GLY A 80 -5.64 4.40 11.67
N THR A 81 -6.23 3.98 10.54
CA THR A 81 -5.71 4.33 9.21
C THR A 81 -5.77 5.83 8.93
N VAL A 82 -6.78 6.52 9.43
CA VAL A 82 -6.90 7.99 9.29
C VAL A 82 -5.81 8.70 10.07
N MET A 83 -5.53 8.28 11.31
CA MET A 83 -4.42 8.83 12.10
C MET A 83 -3.08 8.69 11.36
N ASN A 84 -2.79 7.51 10.82
CA ASN A 84 -1.58 7.27 10.03
C ASN A 84 -1.53 8.16 8.77
N ALA A 85 -2.66 8.32 8.07
CA ALA A 85 -2.78 9.15 6.88
C ALA A 85 -2.49 10.63 7.18
N LEU A 86 -3.00 11.16 8.29
CA LEU A 86 -2.76 12.56 8.70
C LEU A 86 -1.30 12.82 9.03
N VAL A 87 -0.66 11.92 9.78
CA VAL A 87 0.76 12.06 10.14
C VAL A 87 1.66 11.96 8.90
N MET A 88 1.34 11.04 7.98
CA MET A 88 2.07 10.94 6.70
C MET A 88 1.87 12.20 5.84
N ALA A 89 0.66 12.74 5.78
CA ALA A 89 0.37 13.96 5.03
C ALA A 89 1.17 15.16 5.55
N ASP A 90 1.22 15.33 6.87
CA ASP A 90 2.04 16.38 7.50
C ASP A 90 3.52 16.23 7.16
N SER A 91 4.05 15.00 7.29
CA SER A 91 5.45 14.70 6.97
C SER A 91 5.80 14.95 5.49
N LEU A 92 4.89 14.65 4.55
CA LEU A 92 5.05 14.95 3.14
C LEU A 92 5.01 16.47 2.88
N GLN A 93 4.13 17.20 3.55
CA GLN A 93 4.07 18.66 3.45
C GLN A 93 5.35 19.33 3.98
N GLN A 94 5.94 18.79 5.07
CA GLN A 94 7.22 19.28 5.61
C GLN A 94 8.38 19.11 4.60
N VAL A 95 8.33 18.14 3.71
CA VAL A 95 9.32 17.97 2.61
C VAL A 95 8.89 18.63 1.29
N GLY A 96 7.87 19.51 1.32
CA GLY A 96 7.46 20.34 0.19
C GLY A 96 6.50 19.67 -0.80
N VAL A 97 5.85 18.58 -0.44
CA VAL A 97 4.87 17.89 -1.30
C VAL A 97 3.44 18.26 -0.93
N ASP A 98 2.69 18.87 -1.86
CA ASP A 98 1.26 19.14 -1.65
C ASP A 98 0.46 17.81 -1.57
N THR A 99 -0.21 17.59 -0.47
CA THR A 99 -0.84 16.30 -0.14
C THR A 99 -2.29 16.50 0.26
N ARG A 100 -3.16 15.56 -0.09
CA ARG A 100 -4.58 15.53 0.33
C ARG A 100 -4.92 14.19 0.95
N VAL A 101 -5.56 14.24 2.12
CA VAL A 101 -6.16 13.06 2.75
C VAL A 101 -7.62 13.00 2.36
N GLN A 102 -8.04 11.86 1.83
CA GLN A 102 -9.43 11.56 1.54
C GLN A 102 -9.90 10.35 2.33
N THR A 103 -11.06 10.43 2.96
CA THR A 103 -11.60 9.37 3.83
C THR A 103 -12.91 8.81 3.32
N ALA A 104 -13.06 7.49 3.42
CA ALA A 104 -14.29 6.79 3.05
C ALA A 104 -15.41 6.98 4.08
N ILE A 105 -15.06 7.35 5.33
CA ILE A 105 -16.01 7.76 6.37
C ILE A 105 -16.01 9.28 6.42
N ALA A 106 -17.19 9.91 6.39
CA ALA A 106 -17.31 11.35 6.41
C ALA A 106 -16.79 11.96 7.71
N MET A 107 -15.74 12.79 7.62
CA MET A 107 -15.14 13.52 8.74
C MET A 107 -14.57 14.85 8.24
N GLN A 108 -15.42 15.70 7.71
CA GLN A 108 -15.08 16.90 6.92
C GLN A 108 -14.17 17.90 7.64
N GLN A 109 -14.16 17.90 8.97
CA GLN A 109 -13.26 18.76 9.79
C GLN A 109 -11.81 18.26 9.78
N VAL A 110 -11.58 17.01 9.38
CA VAL A 110 -10.28 16.33 9.47
C VAL A 110 -9.69 16.04 8.09
N ALA A 111 -10.53 15.57 7.15
CA ALA A 111 -10.10 15.16 5.81
C ALA A 111 -11.23 15.33 4.80
N GLU A 112 -10.87 15.37 3.51
CA GLU A 112 -11.87 15.43 2.44
C GLU A 112 -12.66 14.12 2.37
N PRO A 113 -13.97 14.15 2.11
CA PRO A 113 -14.71 12.94 1.76
C PRO A 113 -14.16 12.39 0.44
N TYR A 114 -13.98 11.06 0.39
CA TYR A 114 -13.53 10.41 -0.83
C TYR A 114 -14.53 10.62 -1.98
N VAL A 115 -14.04 11.16 -3.06
CA VAL A 115 -14.74 11.27 -4.35
C VAL A 115 -13.75 11.00 -5.46
N ARG A 116 -13.94 9.94 -6.27
CA ARG A 116 -13.01 9.53 -7.33
C ARG A 116 -12.55 10.71 -8.20
N GLY A 117 -13.48 11.52 -8.71
CA GLY A 117 -13.12 12.65 -9.58
C GLY A 117 -12.25 13.72 -8.89
N ARG A 118 -12.36 13.86 -7.56
CA ARG A 118 -11.44 14.73 -6.79
C ARG A 118 -10.06 14.11 -6.64
N ALA A 119 -10.00 12.79 -6.39
CA ALA A 119 -8.72 12.08 -6.29
C ALA A 119 -7.92 12.20 -7.59
N LEU A 120 -8.53 11.91 -8.73
CA LEU A 120 -7.92 12.07 -10.06
C LEU A 120 -7.43 13.50 -10.29
N ARG A 121 -8.28 14.51 -10.00
CA ARG A 121 -7.87 15.91 -10.15
C ARG A 121 -6.74 16.33 -9.22
N HIS A 122 -6.59 15.72 -8.06
CA HIS A 122 -5.43 15.96 -7.20
C HIS A 122 -4.17 15.38 -7.81
N LEU A 123 -4.22 14.13 -8.30
CA LEU A 123 -3.10 13.46 -8.96
C LEU A 123 -2.65 14.24 -10.21
N GLU A 124 -3.57 14.62 -11.10
CA GLU A 124 -3.30 15.47 -12.28
C GLU A 124 -2.60 16.80 -11.93
N LYS A 125 -2.83 17.34 -10.73
CA LYS A 125 -2.19 18.56 -10.23
C LYS A 125 -0.86 18.31 -9.55
N GLY A 126 -0.31 17.10 -9.63
CA GLY A 126 0.92 16.71 -8.98
C GLY A 126 0.82 16.67 -7.45
N ARG A 127 -0.35 16.35 -6.90
CA ARG A 127 -0.56 16.15 -5.46
C ARG A 127 -0.51 14.69 -5.11
N ILE A 128 0.02 14.37 -3.95
CA ILE A 128 -0.14 13.02 -3.38
C ILE A 128 -1.51 12.92 -2.71
N VAL A 129 -2.23 11.82 -2.99
CA VAL A 129 -3.51 11.50 -2.33
C VAL A 129 -3.31 10.36 -1.36
N ILE A 130 -3.74 10.52 -0.11
CA ILE A 130 -3.70 9.47 0.90
C ILE A 130 -5.14 9.06 1.23
N PHE A 131 -5.45 7.78 1.04
CA PHE A 131 -6.77 7.24 1.33
C PHE A 131 -6.82 6.67 2.74
N GLY A 132 -7.70 7.23 3.59
CA GLY A 132 -7.97 6.80 4.95
C GLY A 132 -9.36 6.17 5.11
N ALA A 133 -9.58 5.52 6.24
CA ALA A 133 -10.81 4.82 6.60
C ALA A 133 -11.18 3.64 5.68
N GLY A 134 -10.17 3.01 5.04
CA GLY A 134 -10.39 1.84 4.21
C GLY A 134 -11.36 2.11 3.05
N ILE A 135 -12.28 1.18 2.82
CA ILE A 135 -13.40 1.37 1.88
C ILE A 135 -14.66 1.95 2.56
N GLY A 136 -14.61 2.20 3.89
CA GLY A 136 -15.74 2.68 4.67
C GLY A 136 -16.71 1.61 5.15
N SER A 137 -16.39 0.33 4.91
CA SER A 137 -17.22 -0.82 5.32
C SER A 137 -16.40 -1.83 6.12
N PRO A 138 -16.97 -2.39 7.21
CA PRO A 138 -16.36 -3.50 7.95
C PRO A 138 -16.10 -4.73 7.07
N TYR A 139 -15.32 -5.68 7.58
CA TYR A 139 -14.93 -6.96 6.95
C TYR A 139 -13.96 -6.87 5.77
N PHE A 140 -13.57 -5.69 5.33
CA PHE A 140 -12.60 -5.50 4.25
C PHE A 140 -11.23 -5.09 4.79
N SER A 141 -10.21 -5.63 4.18
CA SER A 141 -8.82 -5.37 4.54
C SER A 141 -8.25 -4.08 3.93
N THR A 142 -7.08 -3.69 4.38
CA THR A 142 -6.29 -2.62 3.74
C THR A 142 -5.81 -3.04 2.33
N ASP A 143 -5.60 -4.34 2.09
CA ASP A 143 -5.20 -4.86 0.77
C ASP A 143 -6.35 -4.70 -0.23
N THR A 144 -7.58 -5.07 0.17
CA THR A 144 -8.79 -4.80 -0.64
C THR A 144 -8.97 -3.31 -0.91
N THR A 145 -8.69 -2.45 0.09
CA THR A 145 -8.73 -1.00 -0.09
C THR A 145 -7.73 -0.55 -1.15
N ALA A 146 -6.49 -1.05 -1.09
CA ALA A 146 -5.45 -0.68 -2.04
C ALA A 146 -5.83 -1.09 -3.47
N ALA A 147 -6.34 -2.31 -3.66
CA ALA A 147 -6.77 -2.80 -4.98
C ALA A 147 -7.93 -1.97 -5.54
N LEU A 148 -8.97 -1.69 -4.72
CA LEU A 148 -10.10 -0.87 -5.13
C LEU A 148 -9.68 0.56 -5.51
N ARG A 149 -8.89 1.22 -4.68
CA ARG A 149 -8.44 2.60 -4.95
C ARG A 149 -7.52 2.65 -6.16
N ALA A 150 -6.64 1.66 -6.36
CA ALA A 150 -5.79 1.57 -7.54
C ALA A 150 -6.63 1.46 -8.82
N ALA A 151 -7.65 0.59 -8.84
CA ALA A 151 -8.56 0.47 -9.98
C ALA A 151 -9.32 1.78 -10.24
N GLU A 152 -9.84 2.44 -9.19
CA GLU A 152 -10.60 3.69 -9.32
C GLU A 152 -9.77 4.87 -9.82
N ILE A 153 -8.48 4.95 -9.49
CA ILE A 153 -7.57 6.01 -9.95
C ILE A 153 -6.77 5.61 -11.20
N GLU A 154 -7.05 4.44 -11.78
CA GLU A 154 -6.38 3.93 -12.97
C GLU A 154 -4.85 3.82 -12.76
N ALA A 155 -4.43 3.35 -11.58
CA ALA A 155 -3.01 3.16 -11.28
C ALA A 155 -2.42 2.00 -12.08
N ASP A 156 -1.22 2.20 -12.62
CA ASP A 156 -0.47 1.16 -13.36
C ASP A 156 -0.04 0.01 -12.44
N ALA A 157 0.28 0.33 -11.17
CA ALA A 157 0.77 -0.66 -10.22
C ALA A 157 0.44 -0.33 -8.76
N ILE A 158 0.31 -1.40 -7.96
CA ILE A 158 0.32 -1.33 -6.49
C ILE A 158 1.71 -1.74 -6.00
N LEU A 159 2.41 -0.83 -5.37
CA LEU A 159 3.68 -1.09 -4.71
C LEU A 159 3.43 -1.56 -3.28
N MET A 160 3.61 -2.87 -3.05
CA MET A 160 3.42 -3.50 -1.75
C MET A 160 4.71 -3.46 -0.93
N ALA A 161 4.92 -2.36 -0.23
CA ALA A 161 6.07 -2.14 0.62
C ALA A 161 5.97 -2.99 1.90
N LYS A 162 6.72 -4.09 1.95
CA LYS A 162 6.75 -5.00 3.10
C LYS A 162 7.92 -4.66 4.03
N ASN A 163 7.72 -4.92 5.32
CA ASN A 163 8.79 -4.76 6.33
C ASN A 163 9.56 -6.09 6.47
N GLY A 164 10.82 -6.09 6.03
CA GLY A 164 11.74 -7.22 6.19
C GLY A 164 11.44 -8.44 5.31
N VAL A 165 10.58 -8.30 4.27
CA VAL A 165 10.33 -9.33 3.27
C VAL A 165 10.57 -8.73 1.89
N ASP A 166 11.48 -9.34 1.13
CA ASP A 166 11.98 -8.80 -0.13
C ASP A 166 11.29 -9.38 -1.38
N GLY A 167 10.16 -10.06 -1.22
CA GLY A 167 9.39 -10.63 -2.33
C GLY A 167 8.44 -11.72 -1.87
N VAL A 168 7.96 -12.50 -2.83
CA VAL A 168 7.07 -13.65 -2.65
C VAL A 168 7.86 -14.94 -2.74
N TYR A 169 7.63 -15.86 -1.81
CA TYR A 169 8.31 -17.13 -1.72
C TYR A 169 7.33 -18.29 -1.83
N ASN A 170 7.84 -19.46 -2.25
CA ASN A 170 7.06 -20.70 -2.30
C ASN A 170 6.75 -21.27 -0.90
N ALA A 171 7.47 -20.83 0.14
CA ALA A 171 7.28 -21.18 1.54
C ALA A 171 7.72 -19.99 2.42
N ASP A 172 7.42 -20.00 3.73
CA ASP A 172 7.87 -18.97 4.67
C ASP A 172 9.41 -19.03 4.87
N PRO A 173 10.19 -18.05 4.36
CA PRO A 173 11.67 -18.09 4.46
C PRO A 173 12.18 -18.00 5.89
N LYS A 174 11.35 -17.60 6.86
CA LYS A 174 11.72 -17.61 8.29
C LYS A 174 11.65 -18.99 8.89
N LYS A 175 10.84 -19.88 8.32
CA LYS A 175 10.62 -21.25 8.81
C LYS A 175 11.32 -22.29 7.94
N ASP A 176 11.40 -22.06 6.64
CA ASP A 176 12.00 -22.96 5.67
C ASP A 176 13.18 -22.26 4.96
N LYS A 177 14.38 -22.69 5.26
CA LYS A 177 15.60 -22.17 4.65
C LYS A 177 15.77 -22.55 3.18
N THR A 178 14.96 -23.51 2.67
CA THR A 178 14.93 -23.91 1.26
C THR A 178 13.92 -23.11 0.45
N ALA A 179 13.21 -22.17 1.08
CA ALA A 179 12.25 -21.31 0.40
C ALA A 179 12.91 -20.53 -0.73
N VAL A 180 12.30 -20.59 -1.91
CA VAL A 180 12.77 -19.91 -3.12
C VAL A 180 11.88 -18.71 -3.40
N LYS A 181 12.53 -17.56 -3.65
CA LYS A 181 11.84 -16.34 -4.06
C LYS A 181 11.44 -16.42 -5.52
N PHE A 182 10.23 -16.01 -5.83
CA PHE A 182 9.79 -15.77 -7.19
C PHE A 182 10.22 -14.38 -7.65
N GLU A 183 10.73 -14.25 -8.86
CA GLU A 183 11.01 -12.96 -9.48
C GLU A 183 9.74 -12.40 -10.13
N GLU A 184 9.01 -13.26 -10.84
CA GLU A 184 7.79 -12.94 -11.56
C GLU A 184 6.73 -14.03 -11.32
N LEU A 185 5.47 -13.62 -11.22
CA LEU A 185 4.30 -14.50 -11.06
C LEU A 185 3.12 -13.92 -11.85
N THR A 186 2.31 -14.77 -12.44
CA THR A 186 0.99 -14.33 -12.89
C THR A 186 0.02 -14.21 -11.71
N HIS A 187 -1.02 -13.38 -11.82
CA HIS A 187 -2.09 -13.34 -10.80
C HIS A 187 -2.73 -14.72 -10.62
N ARG A 188 -2.85 -15.52 -11.69
CA ARG A 188 -3.35 -16.91 -11.65
C ARG A 188 -2.42 -17.81 -10.85
N ASP A 189 -1.09 -17.66 -10.97
CA ASP A 189 -0.12 -18.40 -10.16
C ASP A 189 -0.32 -18.13 -8.66
N VAL A 190 -0.51 -16.87 -8.30
CA VAL A 190 -0.75 -16.47 -6.90
C VAL A 190 -1.97 -17.19 -6.35
N ILE A 191 -3.07 -17.22 -7.09
CA ILE A 191 -4.32 -17.86 -6.68
C ILE A 191 -4.15 -19.39 -6.66
N ASN A 192 -3.63 -19.97 -7.72
CA ASN A 192 -3.52 -21.43 -7.87
C ASN A 192 -2.54 -22.06 -6.88
N LYS A 193 -1.44 -21.38 -6.57
CA LYS A 193 -0.44 -21.81 -5.60
C LYS A 193 -0.80 -21.44 -4.15
N GLY A 194 -1.90 -20.72 -3.93
CA GLY A 194 -2.32 -20.27 -2.60
C GLY A 194 -1.33 -19.34 -1.92
N LEU A 195 -0.62 -18.53 -2.68
CA LEU A 195 0.39 -17.61 -2.15
C LEU A 195 -0.29 -16.44 -1.43
N ARG A 196 0.12 -16.19 -0.18
CA ARG A 196 -0.50 -15.15 0.67
C ARG A 196 0.21 -13.81 0.50
N ILE A 197 0.02 -13.17 -0.64
CA ILE A 197 0.54 -11.83 -0.92
C ILE A 197 -0.41 -10.78 -0.33
N MET A 198 -1.68 -10.93 -0.64
CA MET A 198 -2.83 -10.13 -0.18
C MET A 198 -4.04 -11.04 0.00
N ASP A 199 -5.16 -10.51 0.47
CA ASP A 199 -6.40 -11.31 0.54
C ASP A 199 -6.95 -11.63 -0.86
N SER A 200 -7.84 -12.63 -0.93
CA SER A 200 -8.37 -13.14 -2.21
C SER A 200 -9.17 -12.08 -2.97
N THR A 201 -9.92 -11.22 -2.26
CA THR A 201 -10.70 -10.14 -2.87
C THR A 201 -9.78 -9.13 -3.55
N ALA A 202 -8.72 -8.72 -2.88
CA ALA A 202 -7.73 -7.80 -3.43
C ALA A 202 -6.99 -8.41 -4.64
N SER A 203 -6.63 -9.71 -4.54
CA SER A 203 -5.94 -10.43 -5.63
C SER A 203 -6.80 -10.52 -6.88
N THR A 204 -8.08 -10.90 -6.72
CA THR A 204 -9.02 -11.00 -7.85
C THR A 204 -9.28 -9.63 -8.48
N LEU A 205 -9.48 -8.59 -7.65
CA LEU A 205 -9.73 -7.23 -8.14
C LEU A 205 -8.52 -6.70 -8.93
N SER A 206 -7.30 -6.96 -8.47
CA SER A 206 -6.09 -6.56 -9.19
C SER A 206 -5.94 -7.31 -10.51
N MET A 207 -6.23 -8.61 -10.53
CA MET A 207 -6.23 -9.43 -11.74
C MET A 207 -7.23 -8.94 -12.78
N ASP A 208 -8.48 -8.68 -12.37
CA ASP A 208 -9.57 -8.29 -13.26
C ASP A 208 -9.38 -6.89 -13.88
N ASN A 209 -8.54 -6.05 -13.25
CA ASN A 209 -8.27 -4.69 -13.71
C ASN A 209 -6.83 -4.50 -14.24
N ASP A 210 -6.10 -5.58 -14.52
CA ASP A 210 -4.73 -5.56 -15.08
C ASP A 210 -3.73 -4.69 -14.29
N ILE A 211 -3.86 -4.68 -12.95
CA ILE A 211 -3.00 -3.89 -12.08
C ILE A 211 -1.79 -4.72 -11.66
N ASP A 212 -0.59 -4.27 -12.00
CA ASP A 212 0.65 -4.90 -11.55
C ASP A 212 0.78 -4.81 -10.01
N LEU A 213 1.25 -5.89 -9.37
CA LEU A 213 1.65 -5.86 -7.96
C LEU A 213 3.15 -6.02 -7.87
N VAL A 214 3.82 -5.15 -7.14
CA VAL A 214 5.25 -5.28 -6.88
C VAL A 214 5.49 -5.41 -5.39
N VAL A 215 5.91 -6.60 -4.95
CA VAL A 215 6.20 -6.90 -3.54
C VAL A 215 7.69 -6.75 -3.30
N PHE A 216 8.09 -5.86 -2.41
CA PHE A 216 9.49 -5.56 -2.15
C PHE A 216 9.74 -5.14 -0.70
N ASN A 217 11.00 -5.19 -0.28
CA ASN A 217 11.42 -4.74 1.05
C ASN A 217 11.63 -3.22 1.07
N MET A 218 10.84 -2.51 1.89
CA MET A 218 10.95 -1.06 2.04
C MET A 218 12.06 -0.61 3.01
N ASN A 219 12.69 -1.51 3.76
CA ASN A 219 13.72 -1.14 4.73
C ASN A 219 15.06 -0.77 4.08
N GLN A 220 15.19 -0.99 2.78
CA GLN A 220 16.35 -0.55 2.01
C GLN A 220 16.02 0.75 1.32
N SER A 221 16.72 1.82 1.71
CA SER A 221 16.55 3.15 1.12
C SER A 221 16.72 3.13 -0.39
N GLY A 222 15.86 3.86 -1.09
CA GLY A 222 15.84 3.96 -2.55
C GLY A 222 15.09 2.82 -3.27
N ASN A 223 14.60 1.80 -2.57
CA ASN A 223 13.91 0.68 -3.21
C ASN A 223 12.62 1.11 -3.90
N ILE A 224 11.86 2.08 -3.38
CA ILE A 224 10.66 2.60 -4.05
C ILE A 224 11.05 3.14 -5.44
N LYS A 225 12.11 3.92 -5.53
CA LYS A 225 12.63 4.48 -6.79
C LYS A 225 13.07 3.38 -7.75
N ARG A 226 13.81 2.39 -7.27
CA ARG A 226 14.28 1.25 -8.08
C ARG A 226 13.12 0.47 -8.70
N VAL A 227 12.08 0.19 -7.92
CA VAL A 227 10.85 -0.47 -8.40
C VAL A 227 10.19 0.36 -9.50
N VAL A 228 10.09 1.66 -9.32
CA VAL A 228 9.48 2.57 -10.30
C VAL A 228 10.23 2.60 -11.62
N PHE A 229 11.54 2.41 -11.60
CA PHE A 229 12.35 2.23 -12.82
C PHE A 229 12.33 0.80 -13.38
N GLY A 230 11.56 -0.12 -12.79
CA GLY A 230 11.41 -1.49 -13.26
C GLY A 230 12.57 -2.40 -12.91
N GLU A 231 13.40 -2.04 -11.90
CA GLU A 231 14.44 -2.94 -11.41
C GLU A 231 13.80 -4.14 -10.70
N ASN A 232 14.31 -5.34 -11.01
CA ASN A 232 13.83 -6.58 -10.38
C ASN A 232 14.43 -6.80 -8.99
N ILE A 233 13.95 -6.06 -8.00
CA ILE A 233 14.41 -6.12 -6.60
C ILE A 233 13.44 -6.84 -5.66
N GLY A 234 12.31 -7.28 -6.18
CA GLY A 234 11.24 -7.93 -5.42
C GLY A 234 10.61 -9.07 -6.20
N THR A 235 9.31 -9.17 -6.11
CA THR A 235 8.48 -10.04 -6.96
C THR A 235 7.45 -9.18 -7.68
N THR A 236 7.40 -9.29 -9.00
CA THR A 236 6.35 -8.66 -9.81
C THR A 236 5.25 -9.68 -10.08
N VAL A 237 3.99 -9.29 -9.85
CA VAL A 237 2.80 -10.08 -10.21
C VAL A 237 2.03 -9.30 -11.26
N SER A 238 1.80 -9.90 -12.44
CA SER A 238 1.13 -9.25 -13.57
C SER A 238 0.37 -10.29 -14.40
N ASN A 239 -0.64 -9.84 -15.18
CA ASN A 239 -1.27 -10.71 -16.18
C ASN A 239 -0.40 -10.91 -17.43
N ASN A 240 0.54 -10.01 -17.70
CA ASN A 240 1.32 -9.90 -18.93
C ASN A 240 2.72 -10.56 -18.84
N ILE A 241 2.89 -11.54 -17.98
CA ILE A 241 4.13 -12.31 -17.88
C ILE A 241 4.04 -13.48 -18.86
N GLU A 242 4.99 -13.56 -19.83
CA GLU A 242 5.11 -14.72 -20.68
C GLU A 242 5.46 -15.93 -19.80
N GLU A 243 4.64 -16.99 -19.90
CA GLU A 243 4.96 -18.27 -19.25
C GLU A 243 6.31 -18.73 -19.82
N LYS A 244 7.35 -18.69 -19.00
CA LYS A 244 8.63 -19.35 -19.33
C LYS A 244 8.36 -20.85 -19.23
N GLU A 245 8.28 -21.52 -20.40
CA GLU A 245 8.20 -22.98 -20.53
C GLU A 245 9.33 -23.71 -19.79
#